data_d8c73b79456f4e19c31805f8134a025f
#
_entry.id   d8c73b79456f4e19c31805f8134a025f
#
_cell.length_a   1.000
_cell.length_b   1.000
_cell.length_c   1.000
_cell.angle_alpha   90.00
_cell.angle_beta   90.00
_cell.angle_gamma   90.00
#
_symmetry.space_group_name_H-M   'P 1'
#
loop_
_entity.id
_entity.type
_entity.pdbx_description
1 polymer ?
#
loop_
_entity_poly.entity_id
_entity_poly.type
_entity_poly.pdbx_seq_one_letter_code
_entity_poly.pdbx_strand_id
1 'polypeptide(L)'
;FVADFIGESTILSGVMLDDYKVEFCDTVFECVDKGFKKNEPIDVIIRPEDLKILDKEDKKSLISAKILSSVFKGDHYQVTLLAGGNEFVAHDTESYDVDDTVGLYIKPFDLHIMHKTRIINEIDTYITGENTVEICGADFDCITDLPAGTPVKVRIDFDDVEITDDEEDGVIGANILSSIYKGSYYQAILSTDDHYNFFADTDYEWLKGDRVGIKIATEKILIEKRDEE
;
A
#
# COMPACT_ATOMS: atom_id res chain seq x y z
N PHE A 1 16.57 6.23 4.38
CA PHE A 1 16.28 7.26 5.41
C PHE A 1 14.81 7.28 5.87
N VAL A 2 13.96 6.38 5.35
CA VAL A 2 12.53 6.27 5.74
C VAL A 2 12.33 5.26 6.89
N ALA A 3 13.28 4.36 7.11
CA ALA A 3 13.14 3.24 8.05
C ALA A 3 13.12 3.60 9.55
N ASP A 4 13.64 4.76 9.94
CA ASP A 4 13.71 5.16 11.37
C ASP A 4 12.47 5.91 11.88
N PHE A 5 11.51 6.24 10.99
CA PHE A 5 10.27 6.94 11.36
C PHE A 5 9.05 6.01 11.60
N ILE A 6 9.19 4.70 11.37
CA ILE A 6 8.03 3.79 11.20
C ILE A 6 7.73 2.95 12.47
N GLY A 7 8.39 3.21 13.61
CA GLY A 7 8.22 2.33 14.77
C GLY A 7 6.79 2.20 15.32
N GLU A 8 5.97 3.24 15.29
CA GLU A 8 4.60 3.25 15.83
C GLU A 8 3.62 4.15 15.05
N SER A 9 4.05 4.75 13.91
CA SER A 9 3.18 5.62 13.12
C SER A 9 2.14 4.83 12.36
N THR A 10 0.92 5.37 12.27
CA THR A 10 -0.12 4.85 11.38
C THR A 10 0.14 5.35 9.97
N ILE A 11 0.18 4.43 9.00
CA ILE A 11 0.32 4.75 7.56
C ILE A 11 -0.97 4.32 6.88
N LEU A 12 -1.61 5.25 6.18
CA LEU A 12 -2.87 5.04 5.49
C LEU A 12 -2.74 5.41 4.02
N SER A 13 -3.42 4.67 3.16
CA SER A 13 -3.59 5.07 1.78
C SER A 13 -4.62 6.20 1.69
N GLY A 14 -4.30 7.23 0.91
CA GLY A 14 -5.18 8.37 0.68
C GLY A 14 -5.05 8.91 -0.74
N VAL A 15 -5.81 9.95 -1.02
CA VAL A 15 -5.81 10.65 -2.31
C VAL A 15 -5.68 12.14 -2.07
N MET A 16 -4.74 12.79 -2.76
CA MET A 16 -4.62 14.24 -2.73
C MET A 16 -5.67 14.85 -3.66
N LEU A 17 -6.72 15.43 -3.12
CA LEU A 17 -7.83 15.98 -3.91
C LEU A 17 -7.45 17.29 -4.60
N ASP A 18 -6.70 18.13 -3.90
CA ASP A 18 -6.21 19.45 -4.35
C ASP A 18 -5.11 19.90 -3.38
N ASP A 19 -4.40 20.98 -3.67
CA ASP A 19 -3.50 21.62 -2.70
C ASP A 19 -4.22 21.83 -1.38
N TYR A 20 -3.59 21.39 -0.29
CA TYR A 20 -4.08 21.50 1.10
C TYR A 20 -5.32 20.64 1.43
N LYS A 21 -5.70 19.67 0.57
CA LYS A 21 -6.85 18.78 0.79
C LYS A 21 -6.52 17.35 0.46
N VAL A 22 -6.67 16.50 1.44
CA VAL A 22 -6.44 15.05 1.32
C VAL A 22 -7.67 14.28 1.76
N GLU A 23 -7.96 13.17 1.11
CA GLU A 23 -9.02 12.23 1.48
C GLU A 23 -8.40 10.91 1.90
N PHE A 24 -8.79 10.42 3.07
CA PHE A 24 -8.53 9.06 3.56
C PHE A 24 -9.64 8.66 4.53
N CYS A 25 -9.87 7.35 4.69
CA CYS A 25 -10.98 6.82 5.50
C CYS A 25 -12.34 7.47 5.16
N ASP A 26 -12.63 7.65 3.87
CA ASP A 26 -13.86 8.27 3.33
C ASP A 26 -14.13 9.68 3.89
N THR A 27 -13.10 10.36 4.35
CA THR A 27 -13.21 11.69 4.98
C THR A 27 -12.17 12.66 4.40
N VAL A 28 -12.59 13.87 4.12
CA VAL A 28 -11.72 14.95 3.63
C VAL A 28 -11.11 15.72 4.78
N PHE A 29 -9.78 15.84 4.77
CA PHE A 29 -8.99 16.58 5.74
C PHE A 29 -8.29 17.77 5.09
N GLU A 30 -8.08 18.82 5.87
CA GLU A 30 -7.14 19.88 5.52
C GLU A 30 -5.71 19.42 5.88
N CYS A 31 -4.73 19.71 5.03
CA CYS A 31 -3.30 19.49 5.26
C CYS A 31 -2.51 20.76 4.91
N VAL A 32 -1.19 20.74 5.11
CA VAL A 32 -0.32 21.86 4.74
C VAL A 32 0.47 21.63 3.46
N ASP A 33 0.32 20.44 2.89
CA ASP A 33 1.06 19.99 1.73
C ASP A 33 0.43 20.48 0.43
N LYS A 34 1.28 20.69 -0.57
CA LYS A 34 0.91 21.15 -1.91
C LYS A 34 1.88 20.63 -2.97
N GLY A 35 1.51 20.77 -4.23
CA GLY A 35 2.35 20.39 -5.36
C GLY A 35 2.18 18.94 -5.80
N PHE A 36 1.20 18.24 -5.26
CA PHE A 36 0.77 16.93 -5.71
C PHE A 36 -0.16 17.07 -6.94
N LYS A 37 -0.23 16.04 -7.75
CA LYS A 37 -1.22 16.01 -8.84
C LYS A 37 -2.61 15.82 -8.25
N LYS A 38 -3.61 16.39 -8.92
CA LYS A 38 -5.01 16.19 -8.53
C LYS A 38 -5.37 14.72 -8.63
N ASN A 39 -5.99 14.19 -7.57
CA ASN A 39 -6.32 12.78 -7.39
C ASN A 39 -5.11 11.84 -7.37
N GLU A 40 -3.95 12.36 -6.96
CA GLU A 40 -2.75 11.54 -6.81
C GLU A 40 -2.90 10.61 -5.59
N PRO A 41 -2.68 9.29 -5.76
CA PRO A 41 -2.56 8.37 -4.65
C PRO A 41 -1.36 8.73 -3.78
N ILE A 42 -1.58 8.80 -2.46
CA ILE A 42 -0.54 9.21 -1.49
C ILE A 42 -0.57 8.31 -0.26
N ASP A 43 0.51 8.34 0.50
CA ASP A 43 0.58 7.80 1.83
C ASP A 43 0.40 8.92 2.85
N VAL A 44 -0.53 8.72 3.79
CA VAL A 44 -0.78 9.61 4.93
C VAL A 44 -0.13 9.00 6.15
N ILE A 45 0.82 9.70 6.76
CA ILE A 45 1.50 9.24 7.97
C ILE A 45 1.03 10.08 9.15
N ILE A 46 0.57 9.40 10.19
CA ILE A 46 0.08 9.99 11.43
C ILE A 46 0.89 9.43 12.58
N ARG A 47 1.50 10.30 13.37
CA ARG A 47 2.23 9.89 14.57
C ARG A 47 1.26 9.71 15.73
N PRO A 48 1.48 8.71 16.61
CA PRO A 48 0.61 8.47 17.76
C PRO A 48 0.40 9.69 18.67
N GLU A 49 1.43 10.49 18.86
CA GLU A 49 1.37 11.72 19.68
C GLU A 49 0.58 12.87 19.06
N ASP A 50 0.40 12.83 17.74
CA ASP A 50 -0.29 13.87 16.96
C ASP A 50 -1.79 13.59 16.80
N LEU A 51 -2.19 12.33 16.98
CA LEU A 51 -3.59 11.92 16.97
C LEU A 51 -4.26 12.24 18.31
N LYS A 52 -5.32 13.04 18.30
CA LYS A 52 -6.07 13.43 19.50
C LYS A 52 -7.38 12.69 19.59
N ILE A 53 -7.62 12.09 20.75
CA ILE A 53 -8.89 11.45 21.10
C ILE A 53 -9.76 12.51 21.73
N LEU A 54 -10.98 12.66 21.23
CA LEU A 54 -11.98 13.62 21.68
C LEU A 54 -13.29 12.91 21.99
N ASP A 55 -14.18 13.58 22.70
CA ASP A 55 -15.55 13.11 22.79
C ASP A 55 -16.17 12.98 21.41
N LYS A 56 -16.96 11.92 21.18
CA LYS A 56 -17.63 11.67 19.91
C LYS A 56 -18.43 12.87 19.38
N GLU A 57 -19.01 13.66 20.30
CA GLU A 57 -19.86 14.81 19.99
C GLU A 57 -19.07 16.13 19.89
N ASP A 58 -17.75 16.10 20.09
CA ASP A 58 -16.92 17.29 19.92
C ASP A 58 -16.97 17.76 18.46
N LYS A 59 -17.23 19.06 18.28
CA LYS A 59 -17.33 19.67 16.93
C LYS A 59 -16.04 19.60 16.12
N LYS A 60 -14.92 19.34 16.76
CA LYS A 60 -13.62 19.16 16.12
C LYS A 60 -13.37 17.73 15.67
N SER A 61 -14.18 16.77 16.14
CA SER A 61 -14.08 15.40 15.73
C SER A 61 -14.30 15.28 14.22
N LEU A 62 -13.33 14.71 13.52
CA LEU A 62 -13.33 14.53 12.06
C LEU A 62 -13.80 13.13 11.68
N ILE A 63 -13.39 12.12 12.46
CA ILE A 63 -13.74 10.72 12.25
C ILE A 63 -14.20 10.12 13.58
N SER A 64 -15.21 9.24 13.52
CA SER A 64 -15.64 8.42 14.66
C SER A 64 -14.82 7.13 14.68
N ALA A 65 -14.28 6.78 15.83
CA ALA A 65 -13.45 5.59 16.03
C ALA A 65 -13.94 4.77 17.23
N LYS A 66 -13.68 3.46 17.18
CA LYS A 66 -13.94 2.51 18.26
C LYS A 66 -12.63 2.17 18.95
N ILE A 67 -12.60 2.18 20.29
CA ILE A 67 -11.45 1.76 21.08
C ILE A 67 -11.31 0.23 21.01
N LEU A 68 -10.14 -0.25 20.57
CA LEU A 68 -9.79 -1.66 20.56
C LEU A 68 -8.95 -2.05 21.77
N SER A 69 -8.04 -1.18 22.20
CA SER A 69 -7.22 -1.40 23.40
C SER A 69 -6.72 -0.09 23.98
N SER A 70 -6.42 -0.08 25.30
CA SER A 70 -5.79 1.03 25.99
C SER A 70 -4.79 0.45 26.99
N VAL A 71 -3.49 0.62 26.73
CA VAL A 71 -2.40 -0.03 27.49
C VAL A 71 -1.44 1.02 28.02
N PHE A 72 -1.23 1.05 29.33
CA PHE A 72 -0.28 1.96 29.96
C PHE A 72 1.17 1.57 29.66
N LYS A 73 1.97 2.49 29.14
CA LYS A 73 3.36 2.29 28.74
C LYS A 73 4.38 2.89 29.72
N GLY A 74 3.91 3.39 30.87
CA GLY A 74 4.75 3.95 31.93
C GLY A 74 4.62 5.47 32.09
N ASP A 75 4.43 6.20 31.01
CA ASP A 75 4.26 7.65 30.96
C ASP A 75 3.02 8.10 30.19
N HIS A 76 2.47 7.25 29.31
CA HIS A 76 1.26 7.49 28.53
C HIS A 76 0.48 6.16 28.35
N TYR A 77 -0.75 6.27 27.88
CA TYR A 77 -1.53 5.16 27.35
C TYR A 77 -1.34 5.09 25.83
N GLN A 78 -0.97 3.91 25.35
CA GLN A 78 -1.05 3.58 23.93
C GLN A 78 -2.47 3.06 23.68
N VAL A 79 -3.22 3.80 22.89
CA VAL A 79 -4.61 3.50 22.55
C VAL A 79 -4.69 3.07 21.11
N THR A 80 -5.19 1.85 20.88
CA THR A 80 -5.47 1.36 19.52
C THR A 80 -6.95 1.56 19.21
N LEU A 81 -7.22 2.14 18.05
CA LEU A 81 -8.56 2.53 17.61
C LEU A 81 -8.85 1.99 16.20
N LEU A 82 -10.10 1.73 15.92
CA LEU A 82 -10.60 1.34 14.60
C LEU A 82 -11.50 2.43 14.03
N ALA A 83 -11.15 2.98 12.89
CA ALA A 83 -11.94 3.98 12.17
C ALA A 83 -11.85 3.76 10.66
N GLY A 84 -12.99 3.76 9.96
CA GLY A 84 -13.05 3.57 8.51
C GLY A 84 -12.38 2.28 8.03
N GLY A 85 -12.42 1.20 8.84
CA GLY A 85 -11.77 -0.07 8.53
C GLY A 85 -10.25 -0.11 8.77
N ASN A 86 -9.64 0.99 9.23
CA ASN A 86 -8.21 1.10 9.48
C ASN A 86 -7.92 1.20 10.98
N GLU A 87 -6.79 0.63 11.41
CA GLU A 87 -6.29 0.77 12.76
C GLU A 87 -5.46 2.05 12.91
N PHE A 88 -5.71 2.75 14.01
CA PHE A 88 -4.96 3.93 14.43
C PHE A 88 -4.32 3.68 15.79
N VAL A 89 -3.18 4.26 16.01
CA VAL A 89 -2.52 4.29 17.33
C VAL A 89 -2.43 5.73 17.79
N ALA A 90 -2.87 5.97 19.02
CA ALA A 90 -2.73 7.28 19.69
C ALA A 90 -1.99 7.14 21.02
N HIS A 91 -1.23 8.17 21.38
CA HIS A 91 -0.68 8.33 22.73
C HIS A 91 -1.49 9.36 23.50
N ASP A 92 -2.05 8.96 24.64
CA ASP A 92 -2.83 9.83 25.50
C ASP A 92 -2.40 9.69 26.98
N THR A 93 -2.73 10.69 27.77
CA THR A 93 -2.52 10.65 29.23
C THR A 93 -3.69 10.00 29.98
N GLU A 94 -4.83 9.83 29.32
CA GLU A 94 -6.04 9.21 29.85
C GLU A 94 -6.20 7.77 29.36
N SER A 95 -6.85 6.94 30.19
CA SER A 95 -7.24 5.59 29.83
C SER A 95 -8.64 5.60 29.22
N TYR A 96 -8.89 4.69 28.30
CA TYR A 96 -10.17 4.52 27.63
C TYR A 96 -10.68 3.10 27.79
N ASP A 97 -11.99 2.92 27.89
CA ASP A 97 -12.60 1.61 27.94
C ASP A 97 -12.71 1.00 26.53
N VAL A 98 -12.46 -0.31 26.45
CA VAL A 98 -12.59 -1.04 25.19
C VAL A 98 -14.05 -1.01 24.74
N ASP A 99 -14.29 -0.94 23.45
CA ASP A 99 -15.58 -0.81 22.79
C ASP A 99 -16.22 0.60 22.85
N ASP A 100 -15.66 1.54 23.60
CA ASP A 100 -16.11 2.93 23.56
C ASP A 100 -15.94 3.54 22.16
N THR A 101 -16.86 4.44 21.84
CA THR A 101 -16.81 5.21 20.59
C THR A 101 -16.40 6.64 20.91
N VAL A 102 -15.32 7.08 20.27
CA VAL A 102 -14.70 8.39 20.45
C VAL A 102 -14.60 9.14 19.13
N GLY A 103 -14.27 10.41 19.19
CA GLY A 103 -13.90 11.22 18.04
C GLY A 103 -12.39 11.29 17.86
N LEU A 104 -11.94 11.37 16.62
CA LEU A 104 -10.53 11.61 16.30
C LEU A 104 -10.35 13.00 15.68
N TYR A 105 -9.28 13.65 16.08
CA TYR A 105 -8.85 14.93 15.54
C TYR A 105 -7.36 14.94 15.26
N ILE A 106 -7.00 15.45 14.11
CA ILE A 106 -5.62 15.62 13.67
C ILE A 106 -5.51 17.06 13.15
N LYS A 107 -4.48 17.78 13.55
CA LYS A 107 -4.26 19.12 12.99
C LYS A 107 -3.70 19.00 11.57
N PRO A 108 -4.05 19.95 10.68
CA PRO A 108 -3.52 19.97 9.31
C PRO A 108 -1.99 19.90 9.20
N PHE A 109 -1.28 20.48 10.17
CA PHE A 109 0.19 20.49 10.22
C PHE A 109 0.79 19.16 10.65
N ASP A 110 0.03 18.34 11.38
CA ASP A 110 0.47 17.08 11.97
C ASP A 110 0.19 15.88 11.02
N LEU A 111 -0.49 16.13 9.89
CA LEU A 111 -0.60 15.18 8.78
C LEU A 111 0.66 15.26 7.91
N HIS A 112 1.34 14.14 7.74
CA HIS A 112 2.49 14.05 6.86
C HIS A 112 2.09 13.32 5.57
N ILE A 113 2.03 14.05 4.47
CA ILE A 113 1.65 13.51 3.16
C ILE A 113 2.92 13.15 2.39
N MET A 114 3.00 11.92 1.93
CA MET A 114 4.10 11.46 1.10
C MET A 114 3.56 10.98 -0.25
N HIS A 115 4.33 11.24 -1.31
CA HIS A 115 4.08 10.54 -2.56
C HIS A 115 4.10 9.05 -2.27
N LYS A 116 3.03 8.36 -2.66
CA LYS A 116 3.04 6.90 -2.57
C LYS A 116 4.21 6.44 -3.43
N THR A 117 5.28 6.00 -2.77
CA THR A 117 6.39 5.38 -3.50
C THR A 117 5.81 4.08 -4.05
N ARG A 118 5.34 4.12 -5.31
CA ARG A 118 4.96 2.91 -6.00
C ARG A 118 6.24 2.10 -6.11
N ILE A 119 6.38 1.13 -5.23
CA ILE A 119 7.36 0.10 -5.43
C ILE A 119 6.81 -0.71 -6.59
N ILE A 120 7.56 -0.79 -7.66
CA ILE A 120 7.15 -1.37 -8.93
C ILE A 120 8.02 -2.60 -9.13
N ASN A 121 7.45 -3.71 -9.60
CA ASN A 121 8.22 -4.81 -10.11
C ASN A 121 8.88 -4.33 -11.41
N GLU A 122 10.21 -4.26 -11.44
CA GLU A 122 10.98 -3.87 -12.62
C GLU A 122 11.78 -5.06 -13.13
N ILE A 123 11.61 -5.40 -14.40
CA ILE A 123 12.24 -6.56 -15.02
C ILE A 123 12.88 -6.12 -16.33
N ASP A 124 14.19 -6.34 -16.44
CA ASP A 124 14.93 -6.13 -17.68
C ASP A 124 14.81 -7.39 -18.54
N THR A 125 14.22 -7.26 -19.72
CA THR A 125 13.88 -8.38 -20.59
C THR A 125 13.82 -7.94 -22.07
N TYR A 126 13.12 -8.67 -22.91
CA TYR A 126 12.97 -8.38 -24.34
C TYR A 126 11.58 -8.78 -24.86
N ILE A 127 11.17 -8.14 -25.95
CA ILE A 127 9.97 -8.47 -26.69
C ILE A 127 10.19 -9.80 -27.42
N THR A 128 9.26 -10.76 -27.25
CA THR A 128 9.34 -12.09 -27.85
C THR A 128 8.58 -12.22 -29.13
N GLY A 129 7.49 -11.46 -29.28
CA GLY A 129 6.62 -11.54 -30.46
C GLY A 129 5.76 -10.30 -30.65
N GLU A 130 4.72 -10.42 -31.46
CA GLU A 130 3.73 -9.37 -31.65
C GLU A 130 2.89 -9.24 -30.36
N ASN A 131 3.02 -8.10 -29.67
CA ASN A 131 2.36 -7.84 -28.39
C ASN A 131 2.68 -8.89 -27.29
N THR A 132 3.89 -9.44 -27.29
CA THR A 132 4.33 -10.39 -26.27
C THR A 132 5.70 -10.02 -25.71
N VAL A 133 5.84 -10.15 -24.41
CA VAL A 133 7.08 -9.87 -23.66
C VAL A 133 7.40 -11.05 -22.75
N GLU A 134 8.67 -11.42 -22.69
CA GLU A 134 9.13 -12.45 -21.74
C GLU A 134 9.15 -11.87 -20.33
N ILE A 135 8.60 -12.60 -19.36
CA ILE A 135 8.68 -12.29 -17.94
C ILE A 135 8.93 -13.59 -17.18
N CYS A 136 10.09 -13.74 -16.56
CA CYS A 136 10.47 -14.90 -15.75
C CYS A 136 10.23 -16.25 -16.46
N GLY A 137 10.69 -16.35 -17.70
CA GLY A 137 10.64 -17.60 -18.48
C GLY A 137 9.32 -17.88 -19.20
N ALA A 138 8.33 -16.99 -19.09
CA ALA A 138 7.05 -17.12 -19.78
C ALA A 138 6.69 -15.89 -20.61
N ASP A 139 5.91 -16.10 -21.66
CA ASP A 139 5.39 -15.04 -22.52
C ASP A 139 4.10 -14.46 -21.94
N PHE A 140 4.08 -13.14 -21.73
CA PHE A 140 2.92 -12.37 -21.33
C PHE A 140 2.44 -11.51 -22.48
N ASP A 141 1.11 -11.43 -22.66
CA ASP A 141 0.52 -10.47 -23.56
C ASP A 141 0.72 -9.04 -23.03
N CYS A 142 1.17 -8.15 -23.90
CA CYS A 142 1.40 -6.74 -23.58
C CYS A 142 0.94 -5.82 -24.71
N ILE A 143 0.88 -4.51 -24.47
CA ILE A 143 0.56 -3.52 -25.52
C ILE A 143 1.86 -2.86 -25.94
N THR A 144 2.35 -3.17 -27.13
CA THR A 144 3.59 -2.60 -27.68
C THR A 144 3.59 -2.64 -29.21
N ASP A 145 4.28 -1.68 -29.82
CA ASP A 145 4.60 -1.65 -31.26
C ASP A 145 6.07 -2.00 -31.53
N LEU A 146 6.82 -2.39 -30.50
CA LEU A 146 8.22 -2.74 -30.60
C LEU A 146 8.39 -4.13 -31.23
N PRO A 147 9.39 -4.29 -32.13
CA PRO A 147 9.64 -5.58 -32.76
C PRO A 147 10.24 -6.60 -31.80
N ALA A 148 10.03 -7.91 -32.09
CA ALA A 148 10.66 -9.00 -31.35
C ALA A 148 12.18 -8.84 -31.30
N GLY A 149 12.78 -9.18 -30.17
CA GLY A 149 14.21 -9.01 -29.85
C GLY A 149 14.59 -7.63 -29.34
N THR A 150 13.63 -6.68 -29.23
CA THR A 150 13.92 -5.35 -28.64
C THR A 150 14.12 -5.50 -27.12
N PRO A 151 15.27 -5.03 -26.57
CA PRO A 151 15.47 -5.00 -25.13
C PRO A 151 14.57 -3.95 -24.49
N VAL A 152 13.88 -4.34 -23.42
CA VAL A 152 12.90 -3.50 -22.71
C VAL A 152 13.05 -3.64 -21.21
N LYS A 153 12.54 -2.64 -20.50
CA LYS A 153 12.24 -2.71 -19.08
C LYS A 153 10.72 -2.83 -18.93
N VAL A 154 10.29 -3.88 -18.27
CA VAL A 154 8.90 -4.08 -17.88
C VAL A 154 8.69 -3.49 -16.50
N ARG A 155 7.57 -2.78 -16.32
CA ARG A 155 7.14 -2.23 -15.04
C ARG A 155 5.72 -2.68 -14.73
N ILE A 156 5.53 -3.20 -13.53
CA ILE A 156 4.24 -3.73 -13.05
C ILE A 156 4.04 -3.23 -11.63
N ASP A 157 2.96 -2.50 -11.38
CA ASP A 157 2.59 -2.08 -10.03
C ASP A 157 2.24 -3.30 -9.17
N PHE A 158 2.46 -3.23 -7.86
CA PHE A 158 2.15 -4.32 -6.94
C PHE A 158 0.65 -4.65 -6.92
N ASP A 159 -0.20 -3.62 -7.03
CA ASP A 159 -1.66 -3.75 -7.11
C ASP A 159 -2.15 -4.46 -8.38
N ASP A 160 -1.29 -4.55 -9.41
CA ASP A 160 -1.62 -5.12 -10.71
C ASP A 160 -1.16 -6.58 -10.86
N VAL A 161 -0.55 -7.13 -9.81
CA VAL A 161 -0.15 -8.54 -9.74
C VAL A 161 -1.27 -9.35 -9.07
N GLU A 162 -1.99 -10.13 -9.84
CA GLU A 162 -3.03 -11.04 -9.35
C GLU A 162 -2.38 -12.37 -8.93
N ILE A 163 -2.69 -12.81 -7.70
CA ILE A 163 -2.26 -14.11 -7.16
C ILE A 163 -3.44 -15.07 -7.29
N THR A 164 -3.24 -16.23 -7.92
CA THR A 164 -4.26 -17.28 -8.08
C THR A 164 -4.00 -18.43 -7.12
N ASP A 165 -5.08 -19.08 -6.62
CA ASP A 165 -4.99 -20.21 -5.69
C ASP A 165 -4.24 -21.40 -6.28
N ASP A 166 -4.50 -21.68 -7.56
CA ASP A 166 -3.84 -22.74 -8.31
C ASP A 166 -2.79 -22.16 -9.26
N GLU A 167 -1.59 -22.78 -9.31
CA GLU A 167 -0.52 -22.41 -10.21
C GLU A 167 -0.95 -22.43 -11.69
N GLU A 168 -1.79 -23.39 -12.05
CA GLU A 168 -2.25 -23.60 -13.44
C GLU A 168 -3.19 -22.47 -13.93
N ASP A 169 -3.79 -21.69 -13.01
CA ASP A 169 -4.63 -20.56 -13.33
C ASP A 169 -3.83 -19.27 -13.60
N GLY A 170 -2.53 -19.27 -13.25
CA GLY A 170 -1.57 -18.20 -13.55
C GLY A 170 -0.85 -18.41 -14.87
N VAL A 171 -0.06 -17.42 -15.29
CA VAL A 171 0.87 -17.53 -16.42
C VAL A 171 2.20 -18.11 -15.99
N ILE A 172 2.66 -17.76 -14.78
CA ILE A 172 3.85 -18.32 -14.13
C ILE A 172 3.51 -18.77 -12.71
N GLY A 173 4.17 -19.86 -12.28
CA GLY A 173 4.09 -20.34 -10.91
C GLY A 173 5.09 -19.65 -9.99
N ALA A 174 4.71 -19.49 -8.72
CA ALA A 174 5.56 -18.89 -7.70
C ALA A 174 5.29 -19.49 -6.31
N ASN A 175 6.26 -19.36 -5.41
CA ASN A 175 6.09 -19.71 -4.01
C ASN A 175 5.97 -18.44 -3.16
N ILE A 176 5.04 -18.41 -2.22
CA ILE A 176 4.91 -17.34 -1.24
C ILE A 176 6.11 -17.39 -0.29
N LEU A 177 6.90 -16.32 -0.24
CA LEU A 177 8.00 -16.17 0.72
C LEU A 177 7.53 -15.53 2.02
N SER A 178 6.66 -14.53 1.92
CA SER A 178 6.05 -13.84 3.06
C SER A 178 4.79 -13.11 2.63
N SER A 179 3.88 -12.89 3.59
CA SER A 179 2.71 -12.04 3.45
C SER A 179 2.60 -11.19 4.71
N ILE A 180 2.60 -9.88 4.57
CA ILE A 180 2.66 -8.93 5.70
C ILE A 180 1.45 -8.00 5.61
N TYR A 181 0.65 -7.94 6.66
CA TYR A 181 -0.47 -7.02 6.77
C TYR A 181 0.00 -5.57 6.88
N LYS A 182 -0.54 -4.69 6.06
CA LYS A 182 -0.21 -3.26 5.96
C LYS A 182 -1.33 -2.34 6.48
N GLY A 183 -2.27 -2.89 7.25
CA GLY A 183 -3.38 -2.13 7.84
C GLY A 183 -4.69 -2.22 7.05
N SER A 184 -4.64 -2.25 5.72
CA SER A 184 -5.82 -2.39 4.83
C SER A 184 -5.66 -3.49 3.77
N TYR A 185 -4.46 -3.98 3.55
CA TYR A 185 -4.13 -5.02 2.57
C TYR A 185 -2.94 -5.84 3.07
N TYR A 186 -2.65 -6.94 2.41
CA TYR A 186 -1.45 -7.73 2.61
C TYR A 186 -0.46 -7.46 1.49
N GLN A 187 0.80 -7.28 1.83
CA GLN A 187 1.89 -7.25 0.84
C GLN A 187 2.56 -8.62 0.82
N ALA A 188 2.41 -9.31 -0.29
CA ALA A 188 3.02 -10.60 -0.53
C ALA A 188 4.35 -10.45 -1.27
N ILE A 189 5.32 -11.29 -0.92
CA ILE A 189 6.55 -11.50 -1.69
C ILE A 189 6.50 -12.92 -2.23
N LEU A 190 6.58 -13.04 -3.55
CA LEU A 190 6.52 -14.28 -4.28
C LEU A 190 7.87 -14.54 -4.97
N SER A 191 8.35 -15.79 -4.96
CA SER A 191 9.55 -16.20 -5.70
C SER A 191 9.15 -17.11 -6.84
N THR A 192 9.46 -16.75 -8.07
CA THR A 192 9.30 -17.57 -9.26
C THR A 192 10.37 -18.67 -9.33
N ASP A 193 10.21 -19.62 -10.22
CA ASP A 193 11.18 -20.70 -10.44
C ASP A 193 12.53 -20.17 -10.95
N ASP A 194 12.53 -19.03 -11.64
CA ASP A 194 13.74 -18.30 -12.06
C ASP A 194 14.36 -17.44 -10.95
N HIS A 195 13.87 -17.59 -9.70
CA HIS A 195 14.35 -16.87 -8.52
C HIS A 195 14.15 -15.34 -8.58
N TYR A 196 13.24 -14.86 -9.42
CA TYR A 196 12.81 -13.47 -9.35
C TYR A 196 11.77 -13.29 -8.23
N ASN A 197 11.90 -12.21 -7.47
CA ASN A 197 10.97 -11.90 -6.41
C ASN A 197 9.95 -10.86 -6.89
N PHE A 198 8.70 -11.28 -7.08
CA PHE A 198 7.58 -10.41 -7.29
C PHE A 198 7.04 -9.89 -5.95
N PHE A 199 6.57 -8.67 -5.98
CA PHE A 199 5.78 -8.07 -4.92
C PHE A 199 4.36 -7.89 -5.41
N ALA A 200 3.38 -8.22 -4.58
CA ALA A 200 1.97 -8.06 -4.87
C ALA A 200 1.21 -7.54 -3.65
N ASP A 201 0.31 -6.60 -3.86
CA ASP A 201 -0.65 -6.17 -2.86
C ASP A 201 -1.96 -6.94 -3.07
N THR A 202 -2.50 -7.52 -2.00
CA THR A 202 -3.65 -8.44 -2.05
C THR A 202 -4.56 -8.25 -0.84
N ASP A 203 -5.84 -8.49 -1.00
CA ASP A 203 -6.82 -8.44 0.09
C ASP A 203 -6.77 -9.67 1.00
N TYR A 204 -6.04 -10.71 0.61
CA TYR A 204 -5.99 -12.01 1.29
C TYR A 204 -4.63 -12.27 1.92
N GLU A 205 -4.63 -12.93 3.09
CA GLU A 205 -3.43 -13.47 3.70
C GLU A 205 -3.03 -14.78 3.00
N TRP A 206 -1.79 -14.83 2.52
CA TRP A 206 -1.18 -16.03 1.94
C TRP A 206 -0.20 -16.65 2.93
N LEU A 207 -0.15 -17.98 2.99
CA LEU A 207 0.77 -18.65 3.88
C LEU A 207 2.14 -18.82 3.22
N LYS A 208 3.20 -18.67 4.01
CA LYS A 208 4.56 -18.93 3.54
C LYS A 208 4.69 -20.39 3.06
N GLY A 209 5.15 -20.55 1.83
CA GLY A 209 5.34 -21.84 1.18
C GLY A 209 4.18 -22.28 0.31
N ASP A 210 3.07 -21.54 0.29
CA ASP A 210 1.99 -21.80 -0.67
C ASP A 210 2.53 -21.69 -2.10
N ARG A 211 2.12 -22.62 -2.95
CA ARG A 211 2.39 -22.60 -4.38
C ARG A 211 1.19 -21.96 -5.08
N VAL A 212 1.43 -20.90 -5.82
CA VAL A 212 0.41 -20.04 -6.42
C VAL A 212 0.74 -19.73 -7.87
N GLY A 213 -0.24 -19.23 -8.62
CA GLY A 213 -0.02 -18.66 -9.95
C GLY A 213 0.06 -17.12 -9.87
N ILE A 214 0.79 -16.53 -10.82
CA ILE A 214 0.86 -15.09 -11.05
C ILE A 214 0.18 -14.77 -12.38
N LYS A 215 -0.70 -13.78 -12.36
CA LYS A 215 -1.43 -13.27 -13.50
C LYS A 215 -1.33 -11.75 -13.54
N ILE A 216 -1.17 -11.17 -14.71
CA ILE A 216 -1.06 -9.73 -14.91
C ILE A 216 -1.87 -9.39 -16.15
N ALA A 217 -2.77 -8.42 -16.02
CA ALA A 217 -3.56 -7.96 -17.15
C ALA A 217 -2.67 -7.26 -18.18
N THR A 218 -2.94 -7.46 -19.45
CA THR A 218 -2.15 -6.96 -20.59
C THR A 218 -1.90 -5.45 -20.52
N GLU A 219 -2.91 -4.67 -20.17
CA GLU A 219 -2.84 -3.20 -20.05
C GLU A 219 -2.07 -2.70 -18.82
N LYS A 220 -1.70 -3.62 -17.92
CA LYS A 220 -0.97 -3.33 -16.68
C LYS A 220 0.54 -3.57 -16.80
N ILE A 221 0.95 -4.15 -17.90
CA ILE A 221 2.35 -4.36 -18.25
C ILE A 221 2.86 -3.14 -18.98
N LEU A 222 3.60 -2.27 -18.28
CA LEU A 222 4.19 -1.09 -18.89
C LEU A 222 5.54 -1.42 -19.50
N ILE A 223 5.72 -1.07 -20.78
CA ILE A 223 6.92 -1.36 -21.55
C ILE A 223 7.72 -0.08 -21.77
N GLU A 224 8.96 -0.05 -21.34
CA GLU A 224 9.94 1.01 -21.69
C GLU A 224 11.06 0.40 -22.51
N LYS A 225 11.36 1.01 -23.69
CA LYS A 225 12.52 0.62 -24.49
C LYS A 225 13.79 0.96 -23.71
N ARG A 226 14.73 0.02 -23.64
CA ARG A 226 16.06 0.27 -23.09
C ARG A 226 16.97 0.84 -24.19
N ASP A 227 17.68 1.91 -23.87
CA ASP A 227 18.77 2.35 -24.72
C ASP A 227 19.94 1.36 -24.56
N GLU A 228 20.50 0.92 -25.66
CA GLU A 228 21.73 0.11 -25.64
C GLU A 228 22.87 1.02 -25.13
N GLU A 229 23.44 0.66 -23.97
CA GLU A 229 24.71 1.27 -23.51
C GLU A 229 25.90 0.79 -24.35
#